data_a16b1a6f7d78a85f056015432fe6a93d
#
_entry.id   a16b1a6f7d78a85f056015432fe6a93d
#
_cell.length_a   1.000
_cell.length_b   1.000
_cell.length_c   1.000
_cell.angle_alpha   90.00
_cell.angle_beta   90.00
_cell.angle_gamma   90.00
#
_symmetry.space_group_name_H-M   'P 1'
#
loop_
_entity.id
_entity.type
_entity.pdbx_description
1 polymer ?
#
loop_
_entity_poly.entity_id
_entity_poly.type
_entity_poly.pdbx_seq_one_letter_code
_entity_poly.pdbx_strand_id
1 'polypeptide(L)'
;MKSILSFLIDAKRCEIAELKRLAQTSGLVDGIGGLVHALQRERGLSNLYLASGGSRSLEALMAQHRLTDQLVQLSAQTFEGLDVEAHPAAHGARLFARVALAAQGLSVLDALRQRVLACAENTVRTSAAYARLIDALLAVVFEAADSAADPAISRLLVALFNFSQGKELAGQERAAGSALFAAGQAQAEAQQRLMRLIDSQERCFLVFAEFSGESLRARWRDLQAVEGVAKLEHLRRVLLSTPPAQPLDVEASQSWFDACTQRLDAMRGIEVELTAELQARCRERLRAANDDLRGLQTRLARGEASLGADAFEFFADTVGGSVPPVQASAGAVGPQLERSVHELVHAQAQQLQAMSAELEAVRASLQERKLIERAKGVLMAHRQLSEEDAHSTLRRLAMDQGKRLVEVAEALLAMAPMLPTEPR
;
A
#
# COMPACT_ATOMS: atom_id res chain seq x y z
N MET A 1 23.68 34.70 -15.88
CA MET A 1 22.42 33.92 -15.75
C MET A 1 22.72 32.50 -16.06
N LYS A 2 22.14 31.49 -15.34
CA LYS A 2 22.30 30.07 -15.68
C LYS A 2 21.69 29.83 -17.07
N SER A 3 22.28 28.97 -17.89
CA SER A 3 21.73 28.61 -19.21
C SER A 3 20.50 27.72 -19.05
N ILE A 4 19.64 27.65 -20.07
CA ILE A 4 18.46 26.75 -20.10
C ILE A 4 18.87 25.31 -19.86
N LEU A 5 19.95 24.84 -20.52
CA LEU A 5 20.51 23.50 -20.30
C LEU A 5 20.95 23.28 -18.86
N SER A 6 21.44 24.31 -18.17
CA SER A 6 21.78 24.25 -16.74
C SER A 6 20.56 23.94 -15.87
N PHE A 7 19.42 24.60 -16.16
CA PHE A 7 18.17 24.34 -15.44
C PHE A 7 17.62 22.94 -15.75
N LEU A 8 17.71 22.45 -16.99
CA LEU A 8 17.31 21.08 -17.35
C LEU A 8 18.16 20.03 -16.64
N ILE A 9 19.47 20.27 -16.51
CA ILE A 9 20.39 19.42 -15.74
C ILE A 9 19.99 19.40 -14.27
N ASP A 10 19.68 20.56 -13.68
CA ASP A 10 19.28 20.65 -12.29
C ASP A 10 17.92 19.93 -12.07
N ALA A 11 16.96 20.07 -12.99
CA ALA A 11 15.70 19.32 -12.94
C ALA A 11 15.91 17.81 -13.00
N LYS A 12 16.80 17.33 -13.90
CA LYS A 12 17.15 15.88 -13.97
C LYS A 12 17.84 15.37 -12.71
N ARG A 13 18.66 16.20 -12.07
CA ARG A 13 19.29 15.84 -10.78
C ARG A 13 18.23 15.69 -9.67
N CYS A 14 17.22 16.57 -9.63
CA CYS A 14 16.10 16.43 -8.71
C CYS A 14 15.30 15.16 -8.96
N GLU A 15 14.96 14.86 -10.23
CA GLU A 15 14.29 13.60 -10.61
C GLU A 15 15.07 12.37 -10.16
N ILE A 16 16.40 12.34 -10.41
CA ILE A 16 17.28 11.23 -9.98
C ILE A 16 17.30 11.09 -8.46
N ALA A 17 17.35 12.20 -7.72
CA ALA A 17 17.34 12.16 -6.25
C ALA A 17 16.02 11.58 -5.72
N GLU A 18 14.91 11.91 -6.36
CA GLU A 18 13.59 11.39 -6.02
C GLU A 18 13.45 9.89 -6.35
N LEU A 19 13.90 9.46 -7.54
CA LEU A 19 13.92 8.05 -7.92
C LEU A 19 14.82 7.20 -7.02
N LYS A 20 15.94 7.73 -6.53
CA LYS A 20 16.78 7.06 -5.53
C LYS A 20 16.02 6.85 -4.21
N ARG A 21 15.29 7.86 -3.74
CA ARG A 21 14.44 7.75 -2.54
C ARG A 21 13.37 6.67 -2.72
N LEU A 22 12.70 6.66 -3.88
CA LEU A 22 11.69 5.63 -4.19
C LEU A 22 12.29 4.22 -4.22
N ALA A 23 13.52 4.06 -4.73
CA ALA A 23 14.23 2.79 -4.69
C ALA A 23 14.55 2.34 -3.24
N GLN A 24 14.94 3.26 -2.36
CA GLN A 24 15.13 2.97 -0.93
C GLN A 24 13.80 2.60 -0.25
N THR A 25 12.74 3.36 -0.52
CA THR A 25 11.38 3.08 -0.04
C THR A 25 10.87 1.71 -0.49
N SER A 26 11.18 1.29 -1.73
CA SER A 26 10.78 -0.05 -2.21
C SER A 26 11.47 -1.18 -1.43
N GLY A 27 12.70 -0.99 -0.98
CA GLY A 27 13.39 -1.92 -0.09
C GLY A 27 12.74 -2.01 1.29
N LEU A 28 12.34 -0.87 1.85
CA LEU A 28 11.58 -0.80 3.11
C LEU A 28 10.26 -1.57 3.00
N VAL A 29 9.51 -1.36 1.91
CA VAL A 29 8.22 -2.01 1.67
C VAL A 29 8.37 -3.53 1.55
N ASP A 30 9.42 -4.02 0.89
CA ASP A 30 9.73 -5.46 0.79
C ASP A 30 10.02 -6.08 2.17
N GLY A 31 10.89 -5.44 2.94
CA GLY A 31 11.21 -5.89 4.30
C GLY A 31 9.98 -5.97 5.19
N ILE A 32 9.13 -4.93 5.18
CA ILE A 32 7.86 -4.91 5.91
C ILE A 32 6.91 -6.02 5.43
N GLY A 33 6.80 -6.26 4.12
CA GLY A 33 5.96 -7.32 3.56
C GLY A 33 6.36 -8.72 4.07
N GLY A 34 7.66 -8.98 4.17
CA GLY A 34 8.20 -10.21 4.78
C GLY A 34 7.87 -10.34 6.26
N LEU A 35 8.06 -9.27 7.02
CA LEU A 35 7.76 -9.23 8.45
C LEU A 35 6.26 -9.39 8.73
N VAL A 36 5.40 -8.71 7.98
CA VAL A 36 3.94 -8.85 8.08
C VAL A 36 3.52 -10.31 7.84
N HIS A 37 4.05 -10.96 6.80
CA HIS A 37 3.75 -12.37 6.54
C HIS A 37 4.19 -13.29 7.70
N ALA A 38 5.37 -13.06 8.26
CA ALA A 38 5.87 -13.82 9.41
C ALA A 38 4.98 -13.63 10.66
N LEU A 39 4.55 -12.40 10.94
CA LEU A 39 3.62 -12.09 12.04
C LEU A 39 2.22 -12.70 11.83
N GLN A 40 1.73 -12.76 10.58
CA GLN A 40 0.48 -13.45 10.25
C GLN A 40 0.55 -14.95 10.54
N ARG A 41 1.69 -15.60 10.22
CA ARG A 41 1.93 -17.00 10.57
C ARG A 41 2.07 -17.19 12.07
N GLU A 42 2.82 -16.32 12.75
CA GLU A 42 3.01 -16.34 14.19
C GLU A 42 1.67 -16.20 14.94
N ARG A 43 0.79 -15.27 14.52
CA ARG A 43 -0.58 -15.13 15.02
C ARG A 43 -1.37 -16.44 14.86
N GLY A 44 -1.28 -17.08 13.70
CA GLY A 44 -1.97 -18.35 13.43
C GLY A 44 -1.52 -19.46 14.38
N LEU A 45 -0.21 -19.63 14.55
CA LEU A 45 0.38 -20.64 15.43
C LEU A 45 0.11 -20.35 16.91
N SER A 46 0.15 -19.07 17.31
CA SER A 46 -0.22 -18.64 18.68
C SER A 46 -1.65 -19.00 19.01
N ASN A 47 -2.58 -18.81 18.06
CA ASN A 47 -3.99 -19.19 18.26
C ASN A 47 -4.18 -20.70 18.38
N LEU A 48 -3.48 -21.52 17.56
CA LEU A 48 -3.51 -22.98 17.69
C LEU A 48 -2.94 -23.46 19.03
N TYR A 49 -1.83 -22.85 19.46
CA TYR A 49 -1.21 -23.12 20.77
C TYR A 49 -2.18 -22.84 21.92
N LEU A 50 -2.76 -21.62 21.95
CA LEU A 50 -3.71 -21.20 22.99
C LEU A 50 -5.00 -22.04 22.97
N ALA A 51 -5.56 -22.33 21.78
CA ALA A 51 -6.77 -23.14 21.64
C ALA A 51 -6.60 -24.57 22.16
N SER A 52 -5.36 -25.10 22.11
CA SER A 52 -5.03 -26.43 22.63
C SER A 52 -4.58 -26.43 24.10
N GLY A 53 -4.67 -25.30 24.80
CA GLY A 53 -4.14 -25.17 26.17
C GLY A 53 -2.64 -25.40 26.28
N GLY A 54 -1.89 -25.04 25.24
CA GLY A 54 -0.43 -25.16 25.20
C GLY A 54 0.10 -26.53 24.75
N SER A 55 -0.78 -27.49 24.37
CA SER A 55 -0.37 -28.86 24.04
C SER A 55 0.06 -29.08 22.59
N ARG A 56 -0.32 -28.17 21.64
CA ARG A 56 -0.04 -28.34 20.22
C ARG A 56 0.78 -27.17 19.68
N SER A 57 1.56 -27.42 18.63
CA SER A 57 2.26 -26.40 17.83
C SER A 57 3.37 -25.63 18.54
N LEU A 58 3.82 -26.01 19.73
CA LEU A 58 4.87 -25.29 20.47
C LEU A 58 6.17 -25.19 19.64
N GLU A 59 6.64 -26.32 19.08
CA GLU A 59 7.89 -26.35 18.31
C GLU A 59 7.80 -25.46 17.07
N ALA A 60 6.68 -25.54 16.33
CA ALA A 60 6.42 -24.72 15.15
C ALA A 60 6.32 -23.23 15.53
N LEU A 61 5.70 -22.90 16.68
CA LEU A 61 5.60 -21.52 17.19
C LEU A 61 6.98 -20.98 17.55
N MET A 62 7.81 -21.75 18.25
CA MET A 62 9.17 -21.34 18.59
C MET A 62 10.07 -21.19 17.37
N ALA A 63 9.91 -22.02 16.35
CA ALA A 63 10.60 -21.87 15.08
C ALA A 63 10.15 -20.60 14.34
N GLN A 64 8.86 -20.29 14.38
CA GLN A 64 8.32 -19.05 13.80
C GLN A 64 8.80 -17.79 14.54
N HIS A 65 8.89 -17.82 15.89
CA HIS A 65 9.46 -16.73 16.67
C HIS A 65 10.88 -16.38 16.18
N ARG A 66 11.76 -17.38 16.04
CA ARG A 66 13.13 -17.17 15.54
C ARG A 66 13.18 -16.55 14.15
N LEU A 67 12.30 -16.97 13.25
CA LEU A 67 12.20 -16.40 11.91
C LEU A 67 11.71 -14.94 11.96
N THR A 68 10.69 -14.69 12.76
CA THR A 68 10.16 -13.32 12.95
C THR A 68 11.22 -12.40 13.55
N ASP A 69 12.02 -12.87 14.52
CA ASP A 69 13.09 -12.08 15.13
C ASP A 69 14.14 -11.64 14.12
N GLN A 70 14.53 -12.53 13.20
CA GLN A 70 15.46 -12.18 12.12
C GLN A 70 14.88 -11.05 11.23
N LEU A 71 13.58 -11.12 10.90
CA LEU A 71 12.91 -10.12 10.09
C LEU A 71 12.69 -8.80 10.86
N VAL A 72 12.45 -8.86 12.16
CA VAL A 72 12.40 -7.67 13.04
C VAL A 72 13.75 -6.96 13.04
N GLN A 73 14.85 -7.68 13.22
CA GLN A 73 16.19 -7.10 13.18
C GLN A 73 16.50 -6.45 11.82
N LEU A 74 16.16 -7.12 10.71
CA LEU A 74 16.35 -6.57 9.37
C LEU A 74 15.51 -5.32 9.15
N SER A 75 14.26 -5.31 9.62
CA SER A 75 13.38 -4.15 9.54
C SER A 75 13.89 -2.98 10.38
N ALA A 76 14.43 -3.24 11.59
CA ALA A 76 15.04 -2.22 12.43
C ALA A 76 16.24 -1.55 11.75
N GLN A 77 17.14 -2.34 11.14
CA GLN A 77 18.26 -1.81 10.34
C GLN A 77 17.77 -0.93 9.17
N THR A 78 16.69 -1.34 8.53
CA THR A 78 16.08 -0.57 7.43
C THR A 78 15.49 0.76 7.94
N PHE A 79 14.84 0.75 9.11
CA PHE A 79 14.30 1.96 9.75
C PHE A 79 15.42 2.93 10.17
N GLU A 80 16.51 2.42 10.73
CA GLU A 80 17.70 3.23 11.10
C GLU A 80 18.37 3.86 9.87
N GLY A 81 18.31 3.19 8.72
CA GLY A 81 18.85 3.69 7.46
C GLY A 81 17.99 4.76 6.78
N LEU A 82 16.82 5.13 7.33
CA LEU A 82 15.99 6.20 6.80
C LEU A 82 16.60 7.57 7.12
N ASP A 83 16.94 8.32 6.07
CA ASP A 83 17.53 9.66 6.20
C ASP A 83 16.43 10.72 6.28
N VAL A 84 16.43 11.51 7.35
CA VAL A 84 15.49 12.62 7.58
C VAL A 84 15.65 13.71 6.51
N GLU A 85 16.90 14.01 6.11
CA GLU A 85 17.19 15.08 5.14
C GLU A 85 16.75 14.68 3.71
N ALA A 86 16.68 13.38 3.43
CA ALA A 86 16.25 12.87 2.14
C ALA A 86 14.74 12.99 1.91
N HIS A 87 13.93 13.27 2.94
CA HIS A 87 12.47 13.29 2.83
C HIS A 87 11.92 14.72 2.93
N PRO A 88 11.03 15.15 2.00
CA PRO A 88 10.35 16.43 2.12
C PRO A 88 9.63 16.55 3.47
N ALA A 89 9.73 17.70 4.14
CA ALA A 89 9.28 17.88 5.51
C ALA A 89 7.84 17.42 5.78
N ALA A 90 6.93 17.62 4.85
CA ALA A 90 5.52 17.25 5.02
C ALA A 90 5.27 15.73 4.97
N HIS A 91 5.99 14.98 4.13
CA HIS A 91 5.84 13.52 3.99
C HIS A 91 6.75 12.79 5.00
N GLY A 92 7.94 13.33 5.26
CA GLY A 92 8.88 12.76 6.22
C GLY A 92 8.28 12.66 7.62
N ALA A 93 7.69 13.71 8.14
CA ALA A 93 7.09 13.72 9.48
C ALA A 93 6.04 12.60 9.67
N ARG A 94 5.20 12.36 8.66
CA ARG A 94 4.19 11.29 8.72
C ARG A 94 4.81 9.90 8.65
N LEU A 95 5.77 9.70 7.74
CA LEU A 95 6.48 8.42 7.61
C LEU A 95 7.20 8.07 8.92
N PHE A 96 7.97 8.99 9.49
CA PHE A 96 8.69 8.76 10.74
C PHE A 96 7.74 8.52 11.92
N ALA A 97 6.58 9.20 11.99
CA ALA A 97 5.56 8.92 13.01
C ALA A 97 4.97 7.50 12.88
N ARG A 98 4.76 6.99 11.64
CA ARG A 98 4.32 5.62 11.40
C ARG A 98 5.38 4.60 11.76
N VAL A 99 6.64 4.87 11.39
CA VAL A 99 7.79 4.03 11.79
C VAL A 99 7.91 3.97 13.31
N ALA A 100 7.79 5.10 14.02
CA ALA A 100 7.86 5.12 15.49
C ALA A 100 6.75 4.27 16.12
N LEU A 101 5.51 4.33 15.59
CA LEU A 101 4.40 3.51 16.09
C LEU A 101 4.65 2.01 15.82
N ALA A 102 5.15 1.64 14.63
CA ALA A 102 5.50 0.27 14.31
C ALA A 102 6.65 -0.25 15.21
N ALA A 103 7.69 0.54 15.41
CA ALA A 103 8.82 0.21 16.28
C ALA A 103 8.36 0.02 17.75
N GLN A 104 7.45 0.86 18.25
CA GLN A 104 6.84 0.68 19.57
C GLN A 104 6.09 -0.66 19.65
N GLY A 105 5.30 -1.01 18.65
CA GLY A 105 4.61 -2.31 18.60
C GLY A 105 5.58 -3.49 18.60
N LEU A 106 6.66 -3.40 17.83
CA LEU A 106 7.73 -4.43 17.78
C LEU A 106 8.46 -4.56 19.12
N SER A 107 8.71 -3.47 19.83
CA SER A 107 9.40 -3.49 21.13
C SER A 107 8.65 -4.23 22.23
N VAL A 108 7.33 -4.39 22.12
CA VAL A 108 6.49 -5.11 23.09
C VAL A 108 6.07 -6.51 22.61
N LEU A 109 6.56 -6.95 21.45
CA LEU A 109 6.20 -8.26 20.88
C LEU A 109 6.61 -9.43 21.81
N ASP A 110 7.79 -9.37 22.41
CA ASP A 110 8.25 -10.41 23.32
C ASP A 110 7.38 -10.53 24.56
N ALA A 111 6.87 -9.43 25.09
CA ALA A 111 5.94 -9.47 26.21
C ALA A 111 4.62 -10.16 25.82
N LEU A 112 4.12 -9.93 24.61
CA LEU A 112 2.95 -10.67 24.08
C LEU A 112 3.23 -12.17 23.96
N ARG A 113 4.38 -12.55 23.41
CA ARG A 113 4.82 -13.95 23.25
C ARG A 113 4.90 -14.67 24.61
N GLN A 114 5.49 -14.03 25.63
CA GLN A 114 5.56 -14.60 26.98
C GLN A 114 4.17 -14.88 27.56
N ARG A 115 3.21 -13.96 27.36
CA ARG A 115 1.82 -14.15 27.81
C ARG A 115 1.12 -15.28 27.04
N VAL A 116 1.39 -15.42 25.75
CA VAL A 116 0.90 -16.54 24.93
C VAL A 116 1.47 -17.86 25.43
N LEU A 117 2.78 -17.97 25.62
CA LEU A 117 3.45 -19.20 26.09
C LEU A 117 2.98 -19.61 27.49
N ALA A 118 2.68 -18.66 28.35
CA ALA A 118 2.10 -18.89 29.68
C ALA A 118 0.61 -19.21 29.66
N CYS A 119 -0.04 -19.24 28.49
CA CYS A 119 -1.50 -19.34 28.33
C CYS A 119 -2.28 -18.28 29.17
N ALA A 120 -1.65 -17.12 29.40
CA ALA A 120 -2.25 -16.00 30.15
C ALA A 120 -3.11 -15.07 29.27
N GLU A 121 -3.23 -15.37 27.99
CA GLU A 121 -4.06 -14.65 27.01
C GLU A 121 -5.05 -15.62 26.33
N ASN A 122 -6.10 -15.05 25.73
CA ASN A 122 -7.01 -15.79 24.87
C ASN A 122 -6.74 -15.49 23.39
N THR A 123 -7.27 -16.32 22.52
CA THR A 123 -7.09 -16.21 21.06
C THR A 123 -7.61 -14.89 20.49
N VAL A 124 -8.69 -14.31 21.06
CA VAL A 124 -9.28 -13.05 20.59
C VAL A 124 -8.34 -11.86 20.85
N ARG A 125 -7.85 -11.74 22.10
CA ARG A 125 -6.92 -10.68 22.49
C ARG A 125 -5.58 -10.80 21.76
N THR A 126 -5.09 -12.02 21.64
CA THR A 126 -3.85 -12.32 20.90
C THR A 126 -3.99 -11.92 19.44
N SER A 127 -5.05 -12.33 18.76
CA SER A 127 -5.32 -11.95 17.36
C SER A 127 -5.43 -10.44 17.20
N ALA A 128 -6.09 -9.73 18.10
CA ALA A 128 -6.23 -8.28 18.07
C ALA A 128 -4.88 -7.57 18.29
N ALA A 129 -4.00 -8.11 19.14
CA ALA A 129 -2.66 -7.55 19.37
C ALA A 129 -1.79 -7.66 18.11
N TYR A 130 -1.73 -8.85 17.48
CA TYR A 130 -1.03 -9.03 16.21
C TYR A 130 -1.62 -8.17 15.09
N ALA A 131 -2.95 -8.08 14.97
CA ALA A 131 -3.59 -7.25 13.97
C ALA A 131 -3.16 -5.77 14.10
N ARG A 132 -3.18 -5.20 15.32
CA ARG A 132 -2.71 -3.82 15.55
C ARG A 132 -1.25 -3.61 15.15
N LEU A 133 -0.38 -4.58 15.41
CA LEU A 133 1.02 -4.48 15.01
C LEU A 133 1.17 -4.54 13.48
N ILE A 134 0.45 -5.45 12.83
CA ILE A 134 0.43 -5.58 11.37
C ILE A 134 -0.13 -4.31 10.72
N ASP A 135 -1.22 -3.74 11.25
CA ASP A 135 -1.81 -2.49 10.77
C ASP A 135 -0.82 -1.32 10.89
N ALA A 136 -0.06 -1.24 11.99
CA ALA A 136 0.99 -0.23 12.14
C ALA A 136 2.09 -0.37 11.07
N LEU A 137 2.51 -1.59 10.76
CA LEU A 137 3.49 -1.87 9.69
C LEU A 137 2.93 -1.56 8.30
N LEU A 138 1.68 -1.94 8.00
CA LEU A 138 1.03 -1.61 6.73
C LEU A 138 0.80 -0.11 6.57
N ALA A 139 0.60 0.64 7.67
CA ALA A 139 0.51 2.10 7.63
C ALA A 139 1.85 2.75 7.21
N VAL A 140 3.00 2.14 7.50
CA VAL A 140 4.31 2.59 6.97
C VAL A 140 4.35 2.39 5.45
N VAL A 141 3.91 1.24 4.95
CA VAL A 141 3.84 0.95 3.50
C VAL A 141 2.93 1.96 2.80
N PHE A 142 1.79 2.26 3.39
CA PHE A 142 0.84 3.24 2.86
C PHE A 142 1.45 4.66 2.76
N GLU A 143 2.11 5.12 3.80
CA GLU A 143 2.74 6.45 3.81
C GLU A 143 3.90 6.54 2.81
N ALA A 144 4.62 5.43 2.62
CA ALA A 144 5.65 5.30 1.60
C ALA A 144 5.06 5.41 0.17
N ALA A 145 3.89 4.80 -0.07
CA ALA A 145 3.18 4.89 -1.35
C ALA A 145 2.69 6.31 -1.66
N ASP A 146 2.19 7.03 -0.65
CA ASP A 146 1.69 8.42 -0.79
C ASP A 146 2.80 9.42 -1.17
N SER A 147 4.05 9.10 -0.90
CA SER A 147 5.20 9.96 -1.20
C SER A 147 5.74 9.83 -2.63
N ALA A 148 5.28 8.85 -3.42
CA ALA A 148 5.79 8.59 -4.75
C ALA A 148 5.34 9.65 -5.76
N ALA A 149 6.28 10.20 -6.54
CA ALA A 149 6.01 11.19 -7.57
C ALA A 149 5.98 10.60 -9.00
N ASP A 150 6.55 9.40 -9.20
CA ASP A 150 6.43 8.69 -10.48
C ASP A 150 5.10 7.93 -10.55
N PRO A 151 4.24 8.20 -11.57
CA PRO A 151 2.91 7.59 -11.66
C PRO A 151 2.94 6.07 -11.77
N ALA A 152 3.86 5.50 -12.54
CA ALA A 152 3.97 4.06 -12.74
C ALA A 152 4.39 3.35 -11.44
N ILE A 153 5.33 3.94 -10.69
CA ILE A 153 5.76 3.46 -9.38
C ILE A 153 4.64 3.61 -8.36
N SER A 154 3.93 4.75 -8.36
CA SER A 154 2.80 5.02 -7.49
C SER A 154 1.67 4.00 -7.69
N ARG A 155 1.33 3.65 -8.95
CA ARG A 155 0.36 2.61 -9.26
C ARG A 155 0.73 1.25 -8.65
N LEU A 156 1.99 0.82 -8.79
CA LEU A 156 2.46 -0.43 -8.20
C LEU A 156 2.41 -0.43 -6.67
N LEU A 157 2.74 0.71 -6.04
CA LEU A 157 2.64 0.86 -4.59
C LEU A 157 1.19 0.80 -4.10
N VAL A 158 0.24 1.41 -4.84
CA VAL A 158 -1.20 1.30 -4.55
C VAL A 158 -1.68 -0.15 -4.67
N ALA A 159 -1.27 -0.84 -5.74
CA ALA A 159 -1.59 -2.26 -5.94
C ALA A 159 -1.05 -3.11 -4.80
N LEU A 160 0.22 -2.94 -4.43
CA LEU A 160 0.89 -3.69 -3.36
C LEU A 160 0.24 -3.44 -2.00
N PHE A 161 -0.04 -2.18 -1.65
CA PHE A 161 -0.71 -1.85 -0.40
C PHE A 161 -2.08 -2.52 -0.30
N ASN A 162 -2.90 -2.41 -1.35
CA ASN A 162 -4.23 -3.02 -1.35
C ASN A 162 -4.17 -4.55 -1.32
N PHE A 163 -3.21 -5.15 -2.01
CA PHE A 163 -3.02 -6.60 -1.95
C PHE A 163 -2.62 -7.07 -0.55
N SER A 164 -1.65 -6.40 0.09
CA SER A 164 -1.20 -6.72 1.44
C SER A 164 -2.30 -6.52 2.48
N GLN A 165 -3.11 -5.46 2.34
CA GLN A 165 -4.29 -5.23 3.19
C GLN A 165 -5.34 -6.32 3.01
N GLY A 166 -5.64 -6.71 1.76
CA GLY A 166 -6.56 -7.82 1.48
C GLY A 166 -6.07 -9.14 2.08
N LYS A 167 -4.75 -9.40 2.01
CA LYS A 167 -4.13 -10.57 2.63
C LYS A 167 -4.22 -10.53 4.16
N GLU A 168 -4.07 -9.36 4.81
CA GLU A 168 -4.27 -9.23 6.25
C GLU A 168 -5.70 -9.54 6.65
N LEU A 169 -6.69 -9.03 5.92
CA LEU A 169 -8.10 -9.35 6.13
C LEU A 169 -8.39 -10.85 5.94
N ALA A 170 -7.73 -11.52 5.00
CA ALA A 170 -7.80 -12.97 4.85
C ALA A 170 -7.17 -13.71 6.05
N GLY A 171 -6.12 -13.17 6.64
CA GLY A 171 -5.55 -13.69 7.89
C GLY A 171 -6.49 -13.53 9.10
N GLN A 172 -7.22 -12.44 9.18
CA GLN A 172 -8.27 -12.23 10.19
C GLN A 172 -9.47 -13.13 9.95
N GLU A 173 -9.87 -13.34 8.69
CA GLU A 173 -10.89 -14.30 8.28
C GLU A 173 -10.54 -15.71 8.75
N ARG A 174 -9.28 -16.16 8.53
CA ARG A 174 -8.80 -17.45 9.03
C ARG A 174 -9.05 -17.61 10.52
N ALA A 175 -8.67 -16.59 11.30
CA ALA A 175 -8.83 -16.61 12.75
C ALA A 175 -10.32 -16.66 13.17
N ALA A 176 -11.17 -15.84 12.53
CA ALA A 176 -12.60 -15.77 12.82
C ALA A 176 -13.33 -17.08 12.48
N GLY A 177 -13.08 -17.65 11.31
CA GLY A 177 -13.70 -18.93 10.90
C GLY A 177 -13.21 -20.10 11.74
N SER A 178 -11.91 -20.17 12.10
CA SER A 178 -11.41 -21.17 13.02
C SER A 178 -12.10 -21.11 14.38
N ALA A 179 -12.33 -19.92 14.91
CA ALA A 179 -13.03 -19.71 16.18
C ALA A 179 -14.51 -20.15 16.09
N LEU A 180 -15.19 -19.87 14.97
CA LEU A 180 -16.58 -20.28 14.73
C LEU A 180 -16.73 -21.80 14.68
N PHE A 181 -15.90 -22.49 13.89
CA PHE A 181 -15.92 -23.95 13.84
C PHE A 181 -15.55 -24.57 15.19
N ALA A 182 -14.52 -24.06 15.87
CA ALA A 182 -14.11 -24.56 17.18
C ALA A 182 -15.19 -24.39 18.27
N ALA A 183 -15.99 -23.32 18.17
CA ALA A 183 -17.13 -23.12 19.08
C ALA A 183 -18.27 -24.14 18.86
N GLY A 184 -18.30 -24.81 17.71
CA GLY A 184 -19.29 -25.83 17.38
C GLY A 184 -20.71 -25.30 17.16
N GLN A 185 -20.90 -24.00 17.14
CA GLN A 185 -22.20 -23.34 16.96
C GLN A 185 -22.06 -22.06 16.15
N ALA A 186 -23.01 -21.81 15.25
CA ALA A 186 -23.09 -20.58 14.49
C ALA A 186 -23.56 -19.41 15.42
N GLN A 187 -22.82 -18.32 15.42
CA GLN A 187 -23.11 -17.10 16.17
C GLN A 187 -23.31 -15.94 15.20
N ALA A 188 -24.47 -15.28 15.25
CA ALA A 188 -24.86 -14.25 14.30
C ALA A 188 -23.84 -13.10 14.19
N GLU A 189 -23.32 -12.59 15.30
CA GLU A 189 -22.33 -11.49 15.31
C GLU A 189 -21.01 -11.93 14.66
N ALA A 190 -20.54 -13.14 14.97
CA ALA A 190 -19.31 -13.68 14.39
C ALA A 190 -19.44 -13.97 12.88
N GLN A 191 -20.63 -14.45 12.44
CA GLN A 191 -20.95 -14.62 11.02
C GLN A 191 -20.97 -13.26 10.27
N GLN A 192 -21.58 -12.24 10.86
CA GLN A 192 -21.58 -10.89 10.30
C GLN A 192 -20.16 -10.31 10.20
N ARG A 193 -19.35 -10.54 11.23
CA ARG A 193 -17.95 -10.14 11.20
C ARG A 193 -17.21 -10.83 10.07
N LEU A 194 -17.37 -12.15 9.92
CA LEU A 194 -16.75 -12.92 8.85
C LEU A 194 -17.16 -12.39 7.46
N MET A 195 -18.44 -12.10 7.26
CA MET A 195 -18.97 -11.52 6.01
C MET A 195 -18.30 -10.17 5.70
N ARG A 196 -18.20 -9.28 6.69
CA ARG A 196 -17.53 -7.98 6.52
C ARG A 196 -16.05 -8.12 6.15
N LEU A 197 -15.34 -9.09 6.73
CA LEU A 197 -13.95 -9.38 6.38
C LEU A 197 -13.83 -9.81 4.92
N ILE A 198 -14.71 -10.70 4.44
CA ILE A 198 -14.74 -11.16 3.05
C ILE A 198 -15.03 -10.00 2.09
N ASP A 199 -16.08 -9.21 2.34
CA ASP A 199 -16.42 -8.04 1.53
C ASP A 199 -15.26 -7.03 1.45
N SER A 200 -14.55 -6.85 2.57
CA SER A 200 -13.41 -5.92 2.61
C SER A 200 -12.21 -6.43 1.85
N GLN A 201 -11.96 -7.75 1.87
CA GLN A 201 -10.95 -8.38 1.02
C GLN A 201 -11.23 -8.15 -0.46
N GLU A 202 -12.48 -8.41 -0.90
CA GLU A 202 -12.88 -8.26 -2.30
C GLU A 202 -12.62 -6.83 -2.80
N ARG A 203 -12.98 -5.82 -2.00
CA ARG A 203 -12.68 -4.42 -2.34
C ARG A 203 -11.19 -4.15 -2.49
N CYS A 204 -10.36 -4.69 -1.59
CA CYS A 204 -8.92 -4.55 -1.69
C CYS A 204 -8.37 -5.20 -2.98
N PHE A 205 -8.86 -6.38 -3.34
CA PHE A 205 -8.41 -7.08 -4.54
C PHE A 205 -8.95 -6.47 -5.84
N LEU A 206 -10.10 -5.81 -5.82
CA LEU A 206 -10.58 -5.01 -6.96
C LEU A 206 -9.64 -3.84 -7.24
N VAL A 207 -9.25 -3.08 -6.20
CA VAL A 207 -8.28 -1.98 -6.36
C VAL A 207 -6.92 -2.52 -6.80
N PHE A 208 -6.44 -3.63 -6.23
CA PHE A 208 -5.22 -4.29 -6.70
C PHE A 208 -5.30 -4.60 -8.21
N ALA A 209 -6.41 -5.20 -8.67
CA ALA A 209 -6.60 -5.56 -10.08
C ALA A 209 -6.64 -4.33 -11.01
N GLU A 210 -7.18 -3.20 -10.55
CA GLU A 210 -7.22 -1.95 -11.29
C GLU A 210 -5.81 -1.34 -11.49
N PHE A 211 -4.98 -1.39 -10.45
CA PHE A 211 -3.68 -0.72 -10.44
C PHE A 211 -2.51 -1.62 -10.82
N SER A 212 -2.68 -2.93 -10.90
CA SER A 212 -1.65 -3.90 -11.29
C SER A 212 -1.57 -4.14 -12.79
N GLY A 213 -0.42 -4.63 -13.27
CA GLY A 213 -0.19 -5.07 -14.64
C GLY A 213 -0.96 -6.36 -14.99
N GLU A 214 -1.10 -6.65 -16.30
CA GLU A 214 -1.85 -7.84 -16.76
C GLU A 214 -1.24 -9.16 -16.27
N SER A 215 0.08 -9.26 -16.19
CA SER A 215 0.77 -10.45 -15.67
C SER A 215 0.34 -10.79 -14.25
N LEU A 216 0.32 -9.79 -13.36
CA LEU A 216 -0.09 -9.96 -11.97
C LEU A 216 -1.59 -10.25 -11.83
N ARG A 217 -2.41 -9.61 -12.67
CA ARG A 217 -3.86 -9.92 -12.74
C ARG A 217 -4.13 -11.36 -13.18
N ALA A 218 -3.41 -11.85 -14.19
CA ALA A 218 -3.50 -13.22 -14.64
C ALA A 218 -3.09 -14.18 -13.50
N ARG A 219 -1.95 -13.92 -12.85
CA ARG A 219 -1.47 -14.70 -11.72
C ARG A 219 -2.48 -14.76 -10.57
N TRP A 220 -3.13 -13.63 -10.26
CA TRP A 220 -4.20 -13.59 -9.27
C TRP A 220 -5.43 -14.41 -9.67
N ARG A 221 -5.87 -14.33 -10.93
CA ARG A 221 -6.98 -15.14 -11.45
C ARG A 221 -6.66 -16.64 -11.37
N ASP A 222 -5.44 -17.04 -11.73
CA ASP A 222 -5.00 -18.43 -11.65
C ASP A 222 -5.05 -18.93 -10.19
N LEU A 223 -4.61 -18.12 -9.24
CA LEU A 223 -4.68 -18.44 -7.82
C LEU A 223 -6.14 -18.66 -7.35
N GLN A 224 -7.08 -17.82 -7.83
CA GLN A 224 -8.50 -17.98 -7.49
C GLN A 224 -9.13 -19.25 -8.08
N ALA A 225 -8.56 -19.82 -9.13
CA ALA A 225 -9.07 -21.04 -9.79
C ALA A 225 -8.54 -22.35 -9.17
N VAL A 226 -7.62 -22.28 -8.19
CA VAL A 226 -7.05 -23.48 -7.56
C VAL A 226 -8.08 -24.19 -6.68
N GLU A 227 -8.04 -25.51 -6.65
CA GLU A 227 -8.93 -26.38 -5.86
C GLU A 227 -9.00 -26.00 -4.37
N GLY A 228 -7.88 -25.56 -3.78
CA GLY A 228 -7.82 -25.09 -2.40
C GLY A 228 -8.74 -23.89 -2.12
N VAL A 229 -8.91 -23.00 -3.09
CA VAL A 229 -9.84 -21.86 -2.99
C VAL A 229 -11.29 -22.33 -3.10
N ALA A 230 -11.59 -23.28 -3.98
CA ALA A 230 -12.93 -23.87 -4.07
C ALA A 230 -13.36 -24.54 -2.75
N LYS A 231 -12.42 -25.23 -2.07
CA LYS A 231 -12.65 -25.78 -0.73
C LYS A 231 -12.94 -24.68 0.29
N LEU A 232 -12.18 -23.59 0.27
CA LEU A 232 -12.40 -22.44 1.16
C LEU A 232 -13.78 -21.84 0.91
N GLU A 233 -14.19 -21.63 -0.34
CA GLU A 233 -15.51 -21.10 -0.70
C GLU A 233 -16.66 -22.02 -0.24
N HIS A 234 -16.45 -23.32 -0.28
CA HIS A 234 -17.42 -24.26 0.29
C HIS A 234 -17.56 -24.07 1.81
N LEU A 235 -16.43 -23.98 2.53
CA LEU A 235 -16.44 -23.78 3.99
C LEU A 235 -17.01 -22.40 4.39
N ARG A 236 -16.74 -21.35 3.61
CA ARG A 236 -17.38 -20.03 3.76
C ARG A 236 -18.90 -20.13 3.67
N ARG A 237 -19.42 -20.85 2.66
CA ARG A 237 -20.87 -21.07 2.51
C ARG A 237 -21.43 -21.79 3.72
N VAL A 238 -20.78 -22.85 4.22
CA VAL A 238 -21.21 -23.56 5.43
C VAL A 238 -21.31 -22.60 6.60
N LEU A 239 -20.26 -21.81 6.87
CA LEU A 239 -20.25 -20.84 7.99
C LEU A 239 -21.35 -19.77 7.88
N LEU A 240 -21.58 -19.26 6.66
CA LEU A 240 -22.49 -18.11 6.47
C LEU A 240 -23.96 -18.54 6.28
N SER A 241 -24.23 -19.77 5.80
CA SER A 241 -25.60 -20.25 5.60
C SER A 241 -26.17 -21.01 6.77
N THR A 242 -25.34 -21.44 7.73
CA THR A 242 -25.84 -22.13 8.94
C THR A 242 -26.60 -21.13 9.83
N PRO A 243 -27.88 -21.37 10.13
CA PRO A 243 -28.65 -20.49 11.00
C PRO A 243 -28.02 -20.34 12.38
N PRO A 244 -28.17 -19.16 13.02
CA PRO A 244 -27.66 -18.94 14.37
C PRO A 244 -28.14 -20.01 15.36
N ALA A 245 -27.26 -20.37 16.29
CA ALA A 245 -27.44 -21.43 17.29
C ALA A 245 -27.52 -22.87 16.74
N GLN A 246 -27.41 -23.07 15.43
CA GLN A 246 -27.28 -24.42 14.90
C GLN A 246 -25.83 -24.95 15.02
N PRO A 247 -25.67 -26.30 15.13
CA PRO A 247 -24.36 -26.89 15.28
C PRO A 247 -23.50 -26.74 14.01
N LEU A 248 -22.22 -26.46 14.23
CA LEU A 248 -21.15 -26.48 13.22
C LEU A 248 -20.26 -27.69 13.47
N ASP A 249 -19.74 -28.27 12.41
CA ASP A 249 -18.79 -29.37 12.50
C ASP A 249 -17.43 -28.86 13.02
N VAL A 250 -17.09 -29.22 14.25
CA VAL A 250 -15.83 -28.83 14.91
C VAL A 250 -14.61 -29.38 14.15
N GLU A 251 -14.70 -30.55 13.52
CA GLU A 251 -13.63 -31.16 12.75
C GLU A 251 -13.28 -30.34 11.49
N ALA A 252 -14.23 -29.56 10.98
CA ALA A 252 -14.00 -28.66 9.86
C ALA A 252 -13.04 -27.49 10.22
N SER A 253 -12.78 -27.21 11.50
CA SER A 253 -11.85 -26.16 11.96
C SER A 253 -10.44 -26.33 11.39
N GLN A 254 -9.91 -27.56 11.39
CA GLN A 254 -8.59 -27.83 10.83
C GLN A 254 -8.58 -27.65 9.30
N SER A 255 -9.60 -28.18 8.61
CA SER A 255 -9.74 -28.01 7.16
C SER A 255 -9.85 -26.55 6.73
N TRP A 256 -10.56 -25.73 7.50
CA TRP A 256 -10.64 -24.30 7.33
C TRP A 256 -9.28 -23.60 7.49
N PHE A 257 -8.59 -23.91 8.60
CA PHE A 257 -7.28 -23.32 8.89
C PHE A 257 -6.26 -23.65 7.78
N ASP A 258 -6.23 -24.89 7.32
CA ASP A 258 -5.30 -25.35 6.28
C ASP A 258 -5.60 -24.69 4.93
N ALA A 259 -6.86 -24.64 4.51
CA ALA A 259 -7.27 -23.98 3.27
C ALA A 259 -6.94 -22.48 3.26
N CYS A 260 -7.24 -21.77 4.36
CA CYS A 260 -6.87 -20.37 4.51
C CYS A 260 -5.34 -20.17 4.50
N THR A 261 -4.58 -21.04 5.17
CA THR A 261 -3.12 -20.94 5.24
C THR A 261 -2.50 -21.14 3.86
N GLN A 262 -2.93 -22.15 3.12
CA GLN A 262 -2.48 -22.40 1.75
C GLN A 262 -2.75 -21.18 0.84
N ARG A 263 -3.93 -20.58 0.95
CA ARG A 263 -4.26 -19.35 0.21
C ARG A 263 -3.34 -18.17 0.59
N LEU A 264 -3.09 -17.96 1.87
CA LEU A 264 -2.22 -16.89 2.37
C LEU A 264 -0.76 -17.05 1.91
N ASP A 265 -0.25 -18.30 1.91
CA ASP A 265 1.10 -18.61 1.44
C ASP A 265 1.21 -18.39 -0.08
N ALA A 266 0.19 -18.76 -0.85
CA ALA A 266 0.14 -18.48 -2.29
C ALA A 266 0.05 -16.97 -2.58
N MET A 267 -0.70 -16.20 -1.78
CA MET A 267 -0.75 -14.73 -1.86
C MET A 267 0.63 -14.09 -1.58
N ARG A 268 1.44 -14.68 -0.68
CA ARG A 268 2.81 -14.19 -0.48
C ARG A 268 3.64 -14.24 -1.75
N GLY A 269 3.44 -15.24 -2.61
CA GLY A 269 4.09 -15.30 -3.92
C GLY A 269 3.77 -14.08 -4.79
N ILE A 270 2.51 -13.64 -4.83
CA ILE A 270 2.11 -12.43 -5.58
C ILE A 270 2.71 -11.15 -4.98
N GLU A 271 2.77 -11.05 -3.65
CA GLU A 271 3.44 -9.89 -3.00
C GLU A 271 4.91 -9.80 -3.39
N VAL A 272 5.62 -10.92 -3.42
CA VAL A 272 7.03 -10.98 -3.83
C VAL A 272 7.19 -10.55 -5.29
N GLU A 273 6.31 -11.02 -6.19
CA GLU A 273 6.30 -10.62 -7.59
C GLU A 273 6.03 -9.12 -7.75
N LEU A 274 5.05 -8.57 -7.02
CA LEU A 274 4.74 -7.13 -6.99
C LEU A 274 5.95 -6.29 -6.54
N THR A 275 6.61 -6.73 -5.48
CA THR A 275 7.77 -6.02 -4.94
C THR A 275 8.96 -6.08 -5.91
N ALA A 276 9.16 -7.23 -6.56
CA ALA A 276 10.19 -7.40 -7.58
C ALA A 276 9.93 -6.50 -8.80
N GLU A 277 8.68 -6.39 -9.26
CA GLU A 277 8.27 -5.49 -10.35
C GLU A 277 8.50 -4.02 -9.97
N LEU A 278 8.11 -3.63 -8.74
CA LEU A 278 8.34 -2.30 -8.21
C LEU A 278 9.84 -1.94 -8.23
N GLN A 279 10.69 -2.82 -7.71
CA GLN A 279 12.15 -2.63 -7.70
C GLN A 279 12.74 -2.57 -9.12
N ALA A 280 12.25 -3.41 -10.03
CA ALA A 280 12.69 -3.41 -11.43
C ALA A 280 12.33 -2.07 -12.10
N ARG A 281 11.12 -1.56 -11.89
CA ARG A 281 10.65 -0.28 -12.43
C ARG A 281 11.45 0.89 -11.88
N CYS A 282 11.72 0.93 -10.58
CA CYS A 282 12.60 1.95 -9.98
C CYS A 282 13.99 1.95 -10.62
N ARG A 283 14.59 0.78 -10.82
CA ARG A 283 15.91 0.66 -11.47
C ARG A 283 15.91 1.10 -12.93
N GLU A 284 14.87 0.74 -13.67
CA GLU A 284 14.69 1.16 -15.07
C GLU A 284 14.59 2.68 -15.18
N ARG A 285 13.72 3.29 -14.40
CA ARG A 285 13.53 4.76 -14.38
C ARG A 285 14.81 5.49 -13.99
N LEU A 286 15.51 4.98 -12.98
CA LEU A 286 16.78 5.57 -12.53
C LEU A 286 17.87 5.50 -13.61
N ARG A 287 17.96 4.38 -14.35
CA ARG A 287 18.89 4.26 -15.49
C ARG A 287 18.55 5.26 -16.58
N ALA A 288 17.29 5.31 -17.02
CA ALA A 288 16.84 6.25 -18.04
C ALA A 288 17.15 7.70 -17.65
N ALA A 289 16.83 8.13 -16.42
CA ALA A 289 17.10 9.48 -15.95
C ALA A 289 18.60 9.81 -15.89
N ASN A 290 19.47 8.84 -15.55
CA ASN A 290 20.93 9.04 -15.59
C ASN A 290 21.47 9.15 -17.02
N ASP A 291 20.92 8.38 -17.96
CA ASP A 291 21.34 8.45 -19.38
C ASP A 291 20.93 9.78 -19.99
N ASP A 292 19.73 10.28 -19.71
CA ASP A 292 19.26 11.62 -20.07
C ASP A 292 20.20 12.71 -19.51
N LEU A 293 20.56 12.61 -18.23
CA LEU A 293 21.47 13.56 -17.57
C LEU A 293 22.83 13.60 -18.29
N ARG A 294 23.40 12.44 -18.65
CA ARG A 294 24.67 12.36 -19.39
C ARG A 294 24.54 13.01 -20.77
N GLY A 295 23.41 12.79 -21.46
CA GLY A 295 23.12 13.42 -22.74
C GLY A 295 23.10 14.96 -22.64
N LEU A 296 22.40 15.51 -21.65
CA LEU A 296 22.34 16.96 -21.39
C LEU A 296 23.72 17.55 -21.03
N GLN A 297 24.50 16.85 -20.20
CA GLN A 297 25.85 17.28 -19.84
C GLN A 297 26.80 17.31 -21.05
N THR A 298 26.69 16.32 -21.94
CA THR A 298 27.49 16.26 -23.18
C THR A 298 27.15 17.43 -24.11
N ARG A 299 25.88 17.76 -24.27
CA ARG A 299 25.42 18.94 -25.03
C ARG A 299 25.93 20.24 -24.46
N LEU A 300 25.86 20.40 -23.13
CA LEU A 300 26.40 21.59 -22.45
C LEU A 300 27.94 21.71 -22.70
N ALA A 301 28.68 20.61 -22.61
CA ALA A 301 30.11 20.59 -22.79
C ALA A 301 30.53 20.93 -24.24
N ARG A 302 29.68 20.64 -25.25
CA ARG A 302 29.88 21.01 -26.64
C ARG A 302 29.54 22.46 -26.96
N GLY A 303 29.11 23.25 -25.97
CA GLY A 303 28.74 24.63 -26.21
C GLY A 303 27.40 24.81 -26.94
N GLU A 304 26.58 23.76 -26.99
CA GLU A 304 25.27 23.74 -27.65
C GLU A 304 24.21 24.57 -26.87
N ALA A 305 24.65 25.36 -25.88
CA ALA A 305 23.81 26.17 -25.00
C ALA A 305 23.47 27.58 -25.53
N SER A 306 23.93 27.92 -26.73
CA SER A 306 23.65 29.25 -27.31
C SER A 306 22.26 29.27 -27.94
N LEU A 307 21.37 30.00 -27.32
CA LEU A 307 20.06 30.37 -27.85
C LEU A 307 20.27 31.53 -28.83
N GLY A 308 20.22 31.27 -30.14
CA GLY A 308 20.05 32.31 -31.12
C GLY A 308 18.63 32.86 -31.14
N ALA A 309 18.48 33.97 -31.76
CA ALA A 309 17.53 35.04 -31.64
C ALA A 309 16.03 34.78 -32.00
N ASP A 310 15.46 33.61 -31.84
CA ASP A 310 14.02 33.44 -32.10
C ASP A 310 13.18 33.31 -30.81
N ALA A 311 13.20 34.38 -29.98
CA ALA A 311 12.30 34.56 -28.84
C ALA A 311 10.80 34.53 -29.23
N PHE A 312 10.48 34.65 -30.52
CA PHE A 312 9.09 34.66 -31.01
C PHE A 312 8.46 33.25 -31.11
N GLU A 313 9.23 32.20 -31.31
CA GLU A 313 8.67 30.83 -31.37
C GLU A 313 8.06 30.38 -30.03
N PHE A 314 8.62 30.83 -28.90
CA PHE A 314 8.06 30.52 -27.56
C PHE A 314 6.64 31.10 -27.38
N PHE A 315 6.34 32.22 -28.02
CA PHE A 315 5.04 32.89 -27.93
C PHE A 315 4.06 32.48 -29.04
N ALA A 316 4.52 31.80 -30.10
CA ALA A 316 3.70 31.41 -31.23
C ALA A 316 2.70 30.27 -30.88
N ASP A 317 3.07 29.38 -29.97
CA ASP A 317 2.22 28.24 -29.55
C ASP A 317 1.08 28.66 -28.61
N THR A 318 1.09 29.89 -28.07
CA THR A 318 0.05 30.36 -27.12
C THR A 318 -1.13 31.06 -27.79
N VAL A 319 -1.03 31.37 -29.08
CA VAL A 319 -2.11 32.00 -29.86
C VAL A 319 -2.47 31.08 -31.03
N GLY A 320 -3.56 30.35 -30.90
CA GLY A 320 -4.08 29.45 -31.95
C GLY A 320 -4.44 30.18 -33.25
N GLY A 321 -3.43 30.68 -33.94
CA GLY A 321 -3.51 31.33 -35.23
C GLY A 321 -2.36 30.88 -36.13
N SER A 322 -2.71 30.28 -37.29
CA SER A 322 -1.82 29.86 -38.35
C SER A 322 -0.95 31.04 -38.82
N VAL A 323 0.34 31.02 -38.44
CA VAL A 323 1.34 31.92 -39.00
C VAL A 323 1.97 31.19 -40.21
N PRO A 324 2.03 31.80 -41.42
CA PRO A 324 2.62 31.17 -42.57
C PRO A 324 4.15 30.97 -42.38
N PRO A 325 4.71 29.89 -42.91
CA PRO A 325 6.14 29.57 -42.70
C PRO A 325 7.03 30.65 -43.32
N VAL A 326 7.85 31.29 -42.48
CA VAL A 326 8.96 32.13 -42.94
C VAL A 326 9.98 31.25 -43.63
N GLN A 327 10.28 31.51 -44.90
CA GLN A 327 11.29 30.80 -45.65
C GLN A 327 12.66 30.99 -45.01
N ALA A 328 13.21 29.94 -44.41
CA ALA A 328 14.54 29.94 -43.83
C ALA A 328 15.60 29.92 -44.95
N SER A 329 16.46 30.91 -44.97
CA SER A 329 17.62 30.98 -45.83
C SER A 329 18.60 29.85 -45.53
N ALA A 330 18.95 29.06 -46.56
CA ALA A 330 19.90 27.97 -46.45
C ALA A 330 21.30 28.54 -46.12
N GLY A 331 21.89 28.15 -44.98
CA GLY A 331 23.30 28.45 -44.74
C GLY A 331 23.82 28.48 -43.29
N ALA A 332 23.05 28.14 -42.29
CA ALA A 332 23.57 28.12 -40.91
C ALA A 332 23.24 26.80 -40.18
N VAL A 333 24.27 26.20 -39.59
CA VAL A 333 24.15 25.00 -38.71
C VAL A 333 23.42 25.32 -37.39
N GLY A 334 23.19 26.61 -37.07
CA GLY A 334 22.53 27.10 -35.86
C GLY A 334 21.03 26.76 -35.71
N PRO A 335 20.18 26.93 -36.75
CA PRO A 335 18.72 26.80 -36.59
C PRO A 335 18.24 25.39 -36.23
N GLN A 336 18.93 24.34 -36.63
CA GLN A 336 18.56 22.95 -36.29
C GLN A 336 18.86 22.60 -34.83
N LEU A 337 19.88 23.23 -34.23
CA LEU A 337 20.27 23.02 -32.85
C LEU A 337 19.29 23.72 -31.89
N GLU A 338 18.82 24.91 -32.26
CA GLU A 338 17.86 25.70 -31.50
C GLU A 338 16.49 25.00 -31.43
N ARG A 339 16.02 24.47 -32.54
CA ARG A 339 14.82 23.61 -32.60
C ARG A 339 14.95 22.41 -31.68
N SER A 340 16.10 21.77 -31.60
CA SER A 340 16.32 20.60 -30.76
C SER A 340 16.25 20.91 -29.24
N VAL A 341 16.68 22.11 -28.79
CA VAL A 341 16.60 22.53 -27.39
C VAL A 341 15.17 22.94 -27.04
N HIS A 342 14.50 23.66 -27.93
CA HIS A 342 13.09 24.03 -27.75
C HIS A 342 12.19 22.80 -27.70
N GLU A 343 12.32 21.87 -28.67
CA GLU A 343 11.63 20.60 -28.67
C GLU A 343 11.90 19.79 -27.40
N LEU A 344 13.14 19.80 -26.89
CA LEU A 344 13.50 19.10 -25.66
C LEU A 344 12.81 19.71 -24.42
N VAL A 345 12.77 21.04 -24.32
CA VAL A 345 12.07 21.75 -23.24
C VAL A 345 10.57 21.48 -23.30
N HIS A 346 9.98 21.57 -24.51
CA HIS A 346 8.55 21.29 -24.71
C HIS A 346 8.22 19.83 -24.40
N ALA A 347 9.01 18.87 -24.90
CA ALA A 347 8.81 17.45 -24.61
C ALA A 347 8.91 17.15 -23.11
N GLN A 348 9.85 17.79 -22.41
CA GLN A 348 9.99 17.62 -20.96
C GLN A 348 8.82 18.25 -20.19
N ALA A 349 8.37 19.45 -20.61
CA ALA A 349 7.20 20.09 -20.01
C ALA A 349 5.92 19.25 -20.20
N GLN A 350 5.69 18.74 -21.41
CA GLN A 350 4.56 17.84 -21.71
C GLN A 350 4.65 16.53 -20.92
N GLN A 351 5.83 15.93 -20.82
CA GLN A 351 6.04 14.73 -20.02
C GLN A 351 5.72 14.97 -18.53
N LEU A 352 6.21 16.07 -17.95
CA LEU A 352 5.92 16.45 -16.57
C LEU A 352 4.43 16.70 -16.35
N GLN A 353 3.76 17.33 -17.31
CA GLN A 353 2.32 17.61 -17.24
C GLN A 353 1.50 16.32 -17.33
N ALA A 354 1.84 15.39 -18.23
CA ALA A 354 1.21 14.09 -18.32
C ALA A 354 1.43 13.26 -17.05
N MET A 355 2.65 13.24 -16.52
CA MET A 355 2.99 12.58 -15.26
C MET A 355 2.21 13.18 -14.09
N SER A 356 2.07 14.50 -14.02
CA SER A 356 1.30 15.18 -12.98
C SER A 356 -0.18 14.80 -13.02
N ALA A 357 -0.80 14.78 -14.21
CA ALA A 357 -2.19 14.39 -14.37
C ALA A 357 -2.44 12.92 -13.99
N GLU A 358 -1.56 12.01 -14.40
CA GLU A 358 -1.66 10.60 -14.01
C GLU A 358 -1.46 10.41 -12.51
N LEU A 359 -0.49 11.12 -11.92
CA LEU A 359 -0.23 11.08 -10.49
C LEU A 359 -1.41 11.62 -9.67
N GLU A 360 -2.07 12.69 -10.14
CA GLU A 360 -3.27 13.23 -9.49
C GLU A 360 -4.41 12.20 -9.47
N ALA A 361 -4.61 11.45 -10.55
CA ALA A 361 -5.61 10.37 -10.61
C ALA A 361 -5.30 9.25 -9.59
N VAL A 362 -4.03 8.83 -9.49
CA VAL A 362 -3.60 7.83 -8.52
C VAL A 362 -3.73 8.35 -7.09
N ARG A 363 -3.31 9.58 -6.84
CA ARG A 363 -3.43 10.24 -5.52
C ARG A 363 -4.87 10.42 -5.09
N ALA A 364 -5.78 10.74 -6.01
CA ALA A 364 -7.20 10.85 -5.69
C ALA A 364 -7.75 9.56 -5.08
N SER A 365 -7.42 8.40 -5.64
CA SER A 365 -7.81 7.10 -5.08
C SER A 365 -7.23 6.86 -3.67
N LEU A 366 -5.96 7.23 -3.44
CA LEU A 366 -5.34 7.14 -2.13
C LEU A 366 -5.96 8.12 -1.12
N GLN A 367 -6.26 9.34 -1.54
CA GLN A 367 -6.88 10.35 -0.67
C GLN A 367 -8.30 9.96 -0.27
N GLU A 368 -9.12 9.45 -1.18
CA GLU A 368 -10.45 8.91 -0.84
C GLU A 368 -10.36 7.87 0.28
N ARG A 369 -9.43 6.93 0.17
CA ARG A 369 -9.20 5.92 1.19
C ARG A 369 -8.72 6.53 2.51
N LYS A 370 -7.80 7.49 2.45
CA LYS A 370 -7.26 8.20 3.62
C LYS A 370 -8.36 8.93 4.40
N LEU A 371 -9.28 9.57 3.69
CA LEU A 371 -10.44 10.24 4.30
C LEU A 371 -11.38 9.25 4.98
N ILE A 372 -11.65 8.11 4.33
CA ILE A 372 -12.47 7.04 4.90
C ILE A 372 -11.83 6.47 6.16
N GLU A 373 -10.53 6.16 6.13
CA GLU A 373 -9.79 5.65 7.30
C GLU A 373 -9.78 6.65 8.47
N ARG A 374 -9.57 7.94 8.18
CA ARG A 374 -9.62 8.99 9.21
C ARG A 374 -11.02 9.14 9.81
N ALA A 375 -12.07 9.09 8.98
CA ALA A 375 -13.44 9.17 9.44
C ALA A 375 -13.83 7.95 10.31
N LYS A 376 -13.35 6.75 9.96
CA LYS A 376 -13.46 5.57 10.81
C LYS A 376 -12.81 5.82 12.18
N GLY A 377 -11.56 6.33 12.18
CA GLY A 377 -10.85 6.67 13.43
C GLY A 377 -11.62 7.64 14.31
N VAL A 378 -12.28 8.65 13.75
CA VAL A 378 -13.13 9.59 14.49
C VAL A 378 -14.35 8.89 15.10
N LEU A 379 -15.03 8.04 14.33
CA LEU A 379 -16.19 7.27 14.85
C LEU A 379 -15.79 6.30 15.95
N MET A 380 -14.65 5.63 15.81
CA MET A 380 -14.10 4.74 16.84
C MET A 380 -13.81 5.50 18.13
N ALA A 381 -13.19 6.68 18.02
CA ALA A 381 -12.82 7.50 19.17
C ALA A 381 -14.04 8.09 19.91
N HIS A 382 -15.04 8.60 19.16
CA HIS A 382 -16.19 9.30 19.73
C HIS A 382 -17.36 8.41 20.12
N ARG A 383 -17.54 7.27 19.46
CA ARG A 383 -18.66 6.35 19.73
C ARG A 383 -18.24 5.01 20.30
N GLN A 384 -16.93 4.85 20.61
CA GLN A 384 -16.35 3.59 21.09
C GLN A 384 -16.69 2.38 20.17
N LEU A 385 -16.88 2.66 18.88
CA LEU A 385 -17.21 1.64 17.90
C LEU A 385 -15.98 0.82 17.56
N SER A 386 -16.18 -0.44 17.18
CA SER A 386 -15.13 -1.20 16.50
C SER A 386 -14.85 -0.57 15.12
N GLU A 387 -13.70 -0.87 14.53
CA GLU A 387 -13.37 -0.41 13.18
C GLU A 387 -14.43 -0.83 12.16
N GLU A 388 -14.93 -2.05 12.31
CA GLU A 388 -15.96 -2.63 11.47
C GLU A 388 -17.31 -1.91 11.61
N ASP A 389 -17.71 -1.57 12.84
CA ASP A 389 -18.94 -0.83 13.10
C ASP A 389 -18.84 0.62 12.61
N ALA A 390 -17.66 1.23 12.75
CA ALA A 390 -17.39 2.55 12.22
C ALA A 390 -17.51 2.58 10.68
N HIS A 391 -16.93 1.59 10.00
CA HIS A 391 -17.06 1.48 8.53
C HIS A 391 -18.51 1.19 8.10
N SER A 392 -19.20 0.27 8.80
CA SER A 392 -20.62 -0.04 8.55
C SER A 392 -21.51 1.19 8.73
N THR A 393 -21.24 2.00 9.77
CA THR A 393 -21.95 3.25 10.05
C THR A 393 -21.74 4.27 8.93
N LEU A 394 -20.50 4.46 8.46
CA LEU A 394 -20.22 5.34 7.32
C LEU A 394 -20.94 4.89 6.06
N ARG A 395 -20.94 3.58 5.76
CA ARG A 395 -21.62 3.02 4.60
C ARG A 395 -23.14 3.22 4.64
N ARG A 396 -23.75 2.97 5.80
CA ARG A 396 -25.18 3.20 6.01
C ARG A 396 -25.53 4.67 5.81
N LEU A 397 -24.77 5.60 6.37
CA LEU A 397 -24.97 7.03 6.17
C LEU A 397 -24.82 7.44 4.70
N ALA A 398 -23.88 6.83 3.97
CA ALA A 398 -23.72 7.07 2.54
C ALA A 398 -24.92 6.58 1.73
N MET A 399 -25.43 5.39 2.05
CA MET A 399 -26.64 4.84 1.42
C MET A 399 -27.88 5.66 1.76
N ASP A 400 -28.09 6.03 3.01
CA ASP A 400 -29.26 6.81 3.47
C ASP A 400 -29.28 8.21 2.84
N GLN A 401 -28.12 8.81 2.57
CA GLN A 401 -28.00 10.13 1.95
C GLN A 401 -27.83 10.10 0.43
N GLY A 402 -27.72 8.92 -0.19
CA GLY A 402 -27.46 8.79 -1.63
C GLY A 402 -26.13 9.42 -2.07
N LYS A 403 -25.13 9.48 -1.18
CA LYS A 403 -23.82 10.09 -1.39
C LYS A 403 -22.72 9.05 -1.49
N ARG A 404 -21.59 9.45 -2.10
CA ARG A 404 -20.37 8.61 -2.08
C ARG A 404 -19.85 8.50 -0.65
N LEU A 405 -19.25 7.35 -0.33
CA LEU A 405 -18.66 7.08 1.00
C LEU A 405 -17.63 8.14 1.41
N VAL A 406 -16.83 8.63 0.46
CA VAL A 406 -15.84 9.68 0.68
C VAL A 406 -16.47 11.01 1.07
N GLU A 407 -17.58 11.40 0.45
CA GLU A 407 -18.29 12.67 0.76
C GLU A 407 -18.86 12.64 2.20
N VAL A 408 -19.35 11.50 2.63
CA VAL A 408 -19.81 11.31 4.01
C VAL A 408 -18.63 11.31 4.99
N ALA A 409 -17.50 10.72 4.60
CA ALA A 409 -16.28 10.74 5.39
C ALA A 409 -15.74 12.17 5.57
N GLU A 410 -15.72 12.98 4.51
CA GLU A 410 -15.34 14.40 4.56
C GLU A 410 -16.27 15.21 5.46
N ALA A 411 -17.58 15.05 5.30
CA ALA A 411 -18.57 15.75 6.11
C ALA A 411 -18.41 15.40 7.61
N LEU A 412 -18.16 14.14 7.92
CA LEU A 412 -17.94 13.69 9.29
C LEU A 412 -16.66 14.26 9.88
N LEU A 413 -15.57 14.29 9.10
CA LEU A 413 -14.29 14.89 9.52
C LEU A 413 -14.42 16.40 9.73
N ALA A 414 -15.21 17.09 8.93
CA ALA A 414 -15.50 18.52 9.10
C ALA A 414 -16.28 18.81 10.40
N MET A 415 -17.14 17.88 10.81
CA MET A 415 -17.90 17.99 12.07
C MET A 415 -17.14 17.49 13.30
N ALA A 416 -16.05 16.72 13.12
CA ALA A 416 -15.28 16.13 14.21
C ALA A 416 -14.83 17.13 15.31
N PRO A 417 -14.41 18.36 15.00
CA PRO A 417 -14.04 19.36 16.02
C PRO A 417 -15.23 19.84 16.87
N MET A 418 -16.47 19.62 16.41
CA MET A 418 -17.70 20.06 17.07
C MET A 418 -18.38 18.94 17.87
N LEU A 419 -17.86 17.70 17.77
CA LEU A 419 -18.39 16.58 18.54
C LEU A 419 -17.93 16.69 20.00
N PRO A 420 -18.85 16.61 20.98
CA PRO A 420 -18.47 16.68 22.38
C PRO A 420 -17.58 15.48 22.72
N THR A 421 -16.40 15.76 23.25
CA THR A 421 -15.58 14.77 23.95
C THR A 421 -16.26 14.46 25.26
N GLU A 422 -16.87 13.29 25.40
CA GLU A 422 -17.33 12.86 26.71
C GLU A 422 -16.12 12.79 27.67
N PRO A 423 -16.25 13.36 28.90
CA PRO A 423 -15.20 13.25 29.90
C PRO A 423 -15.03 11.79 30.34
N ARG A 424 -13.77 11.39 30.48
CA ARG A 424 -13.33 10.09 31.01
C ARG A 424 -13.89 9.80 32.41
#